data_23773b447dd36dccfce80c699494aa25
#
_entry.id   23773b447dd36dccfce80c699494aa25
#
_cell.length_a   1.000
_cell.length_b   1.000
_cell.length_c   1.000
_cell.angle_alpha   90.00
_cell.angle_beta   90.00
_cell.angle_gamma   90.00
#
_symmetry.space_group_name_H-M   'P 1'
#
loop_
_entity.id
_entity.type
_entity.pdbx_description
1 polymer ?
#
loop_
_entity_poly.entity_id
_entity_poly.type
_entity_poly.pdbx_seq_one_letter_code
_entity_poly.pdbx_strand_id
1 'polypeptide(L)'
;MRTSRNSKTFSRRAAAFLALALAASGRAGAAPPAPSTFSIVAADPEAGEVGVAVASRFFAVGSVVPWARAGVGAVATQSNANTTFGPRGLELLERGASARETLDVLLRADDGRDGRQVGLVAADGGSATHTGSKCTAWAGGRSGPHYAVQGNILAGEPVVAALERRFLETKGRPLAERLLEALLAGDAAGGDARGRQSAAVLVVRANGGYNGYTDRAVDVRVDDHADPMGEIARLTRLAVVNDGWNRGWTAFTRKQYPEALRWQRETAAAAERVPTMLPEVLYDLAVILQANGASDEAWEALQRALALNPKLRQQALKDDDLAALRPRLPK
;
A
#
# COMPACT_ATOMS: atom_id res chain seq x y z
N MET A 1 -19.48 -69.60 -62.25
CA MET A 1 -18.17 -70.11 -61.70
C MET A 1 -17.44 -68.93 -61.01
N ARG A 2 -17.02 -69.18 -59.75
CA ARG A 2 -16.06 -68.45 -58.86
C ARG A 2 -16.50 -67.07 -58.42
N THR A 3 -17.03 -66.84 -57.23
CA THR A 3 -16.40 -66.88 -55.88
C THR A 3 -15.40 -65.73 -55.73
N SER A 4 -15.39 -64.91 -54.78
CA SER A 4 -15.65 -64.86 -53.36
C SER A 4 -14.73 -63.78 -52.74
N ARG A 5 -15.12 -63.31 -51.60
CA ARG A 5 -14.28 -62.70 -50.52
C ARG A 5 -13.64 -61.34 -50.74
N ASN A 6 -14.23 -60.33 -50.11
CA ASN A 6 -13.51 -59.59 -49.10
C ASN A 6 -14.44 -58.61 -48.34
N SER A 7 -15.11 -59.11 -47.36
CA SER A 7 -15.79 -58.31 -46.33
C SER A 7 -15.30 -58.75 -44.99
N LYS A 8 -14.26 -58.16 -44.42
CA LYS A 8 -13.90 -58.30 -42.99
C LYS A 8 -12.69 -57.47 -42.56
N THR A 9 -12.51 -56.25 -43.04
CA THR A 9 -11.43 -55.38 -42.47
C THR A 9 -11.83 -53.97 -42.12
N PHE A 10 -13.11 -53.64 -42.15
CA PHE A 10 -13.57 -52.25 -41.87
C PHE A 10 -14.08 -52.02 -40.45
N SER A 11 -14.20 -53.06 -39.59
CA SER A 11 -14.86 -52.90 -38.27
C SER A 11 -13.92 -52.70 -37.08
N ARG A 12 -12.61 -52.80 -37.24
CA ARG A 12 -11.67 -52.68 -36.10
C ARG A 12 -10.99 -51.27 -35.98
N ARG A 13 -11.02 -50.46 -37.02
CA ARG A 13 -10.47 -49.12 -36.96
C ARG A 13 -11.48 -48.04 -36.54
N ALA A 14 -12.77 -48.28 -36.72
CA ALA A 14 -13.82 -47.35 -36.28
C ALA A 14 -14.05 -47.39 -34.75
N ALA A 15 -13.83 -48.52 -34.10
CA ALA A 15 -13.99 -48.67 -32.65
C ALA A 15 -12.85 -47.99 -31.87
N ALA A 16 -11.66 -47.91 -32.43
CA ALA A 16 -10.49 -47.29 -31.78
C ALA A 16 -10.57 -45.73 -31.80
N PHE A 17 -11.23 -45.15 -32.81
CA PHE A 17 -11.40 -43.65 -32.86
C PHE A 17 -12.54 -43.17 -31.94
N LEU A 18 -13.55 -44.00 -31.68
CA LEU A 18 -14.65 -43.62 -30.78
C LEU A 18 -14.26 -43.69 -29.28
N ALA A 19 -13.32 -44.59 -28.94
CA ALA A 19 -12.81 -44.68 -27.56
C ALA A 19 -11.81 -43.56 -27.20
N LEU A 20 -11.11 -42.97 -28.17
CA LEU A 20 -10.20 -41.83 -27.94
C LEU A 20 -10.93 -40.50 -27.86
N ALA A 21 -12.12 -40.38 -28.43
CA ALA A 21 -12.94 -39.17 -28.38
C ALA A 21 -13.71 -39.00 -27.06
N LEU A 22 -13.96 -40.10 -26.31
CA LEU A 22 -14.61 -40.02 -24.98
C LEU A 22 -13.65 -39.79 -23.81
N ALA A 23 -12.34 -39.93 -24.01
CA ALA A 23 -11.35 -39.67 -22.98
C ALA A 23 -10.90 -38.18 -22.91
N ALA A 24 -11.35 -37.37 -23.87
CA ALA A 24 -11.07 -35.91 -23.91
C ALA A 24 -12.18 -35.05 -23.31
N SER A 25 -13.26 -35.66 -22.80
CA SER A 25 -14.33 -34.90 -22.16
C SER A 25 -14.14 -34.85 -20.64
N GLY A 26 -13.67 -33.71 -20.16
CA GLY A 26 -13.94 -33.29 -18.80
C GLY A 26 -12.78 -33.20 -17.84
N ARG A 27 -11.77 -32.43 -18.17
CA ARG A 27 -11.24 -31.52 -17.16
C ARG A 27 -11.88 -30.15 -17.43
N ALA A 28 -13.08 -29.98 -16.92
CA ALA A 28 -13.52 -28.60 -16.62
C ALA A 28 -12.44 -28.01 -15.73
N GLY A 29 -11.62 -27.16 -16.28
CA GLY A 29 -10.63 -26.42 -15.51
C GLY A 29 -11.39 -25.76 -14.37
N ALA A 30 -11.02 -26.06 -13.13
CA ALA A 30 -11.55 -25.34 -12.00
C ALA A 30 -11.45 -23.84 -12.34
N ALA A 31 -12.56 -23.13 -12.23
CA ALA A 31 -12.55 -21.68 -12.40
C ALA A 31 -11.39 -21.13 -11.55
N PRO A 32 -10.60 -20.18 -12.07
CA PRO A 32 -9.51 -19.63 -11.29
C PRO A 32 -10.08 -19.22 -9.92
N PRO A 33 -9.40 -19.56 -8.81
CA PRO A 33 -9.93 -19.26 -7.49
C PRO A 33 -10.25 -17.78 -7.40
N ALA A 34 -11.45 -17.44 -6.91
CA ALA A 34 -11.89 -16.08 -6.73
C ALA A 34 -10.84 -15.30 -5.92
N PRO A 35 -10.52 -14.03 -6.26
CA PRO A 35 -9.48 -13.26 -5.58
C PRO A 35 -9.88 -13.04 -4.12
N SER A 36 -9.04 -13.48 -3.19
CA SER A 36 -9.09 -13.15 -1.76
C SER A 36 -8.32 -11.86 -1.53
N THR A 37 -8.78 -11.06 -0.61
CA THR A 37 -8.17 -9.75 -0.37
C THR A 37 -8.55 -9.26 1.02
N PHE A 38 -7.62 -8.63 1.72
CA PHE A 38 -7.91 -7.84 2.91
C PHE A 38 -7.29 -6.45 2.75
N SER A 39 -7.99 -5.45 3.25
CA SER A 39 -7.60 -4.05 3.08
C SER A 39 -8.08 -3.18 4.23
N ILE A 40 -7.46 -2.02 4.34
CA ILE A 40 -7.86 -0.91 5.20
C ILE A 40 -7.84 0.38 4.39
N VAL A 41 -8.87 1.21 4.55
CA VAL A 41 -8.86 2.63 4.18
C VAL A 41 -8.82 3.44 5.46
N ALA A 42 -8.04 4.53 5.48
CA ALA A 42 -7.98 5.38 6.67
C ALA A 42 -7.67 6.84 6.33
N ALA A 43 -8.05 7.73 7.27
CA ALA A 43 -7.77 9.16 7.23
C ALA A 43 -7.01 9.59 8.49
N ASP A 44 -6.17 10.58 8.33
CA ASP A 44 -5.60 11.39 9.39
C ASP A 44 -5.92 12.86 9.08
N PRO A 45 -7.06 13.39 9.60
CA PRO A 45 -7.48 14.75 9.31
C PRO A 45 -6.50 15.83 9.80
N GLU A 46 -5.76 15.55 10.88
CA GLU A 46 -4.77 16.49 11.44
C GLU A 46 -3.55 16.62 10.52
N ALA A 47 -3.12 15.51 9.91
CA ALA A 47 -2.04 15.50 8.93
C ALA A 47 -2.52 15.85 7.49
N GLY A 48 -3.84 15.92 7.25
CA GLY A 48 -4.43 16.09 5.93
C GLY A 48 -4.19 14.88 5.00
N GLU A 49 -4.04 13.68 5.57
CA GLU A 49 -3.70 12.47 4.86
C GLU A 49 -4.89 11.50 4.76
N VAL A 50 -5.02 10.86 3.60
CA VAL A 50 -5.92 9.72 3.40
C VAL A 50 -5.17 8.61 2.67
N GLY A 51 -5.52 7.35 2.94
CA GLY A 51 -4.78 6.25 2.33
C GLY A 51 -5.47 4.91 2.37
N VAL A 52 -4.83 3.96 1.69
CA VAL A 52 -5.26 2.56 1.55
C VAL A 52 -4.07 1.64 1.70
N ALA A 53 -4.22 0.56 2.46
CA ALA A 53 -3.33 -0.58 2.37
C ALA A 53 -4.11 -1.84 2.02
N VAL A 54 -3.53 -2.72 1.21
CA VAL A 54 -4.16 -3.94 0.71
C VAL A 54 -3.15 -5.06 0.50
N ALA A 55 -3.55 -6.29 0.78
CA ALA A 55 -2.81 -7.50 0.41
C ALA A 55 -3.74 -8.57 -0.14
N SER A 56 -3.21 -9.41 -1.05
CA SER A 56 -4.01 -10.40 -1.74
C SER A 56 -3.16 -11.51 -2.36
N ARG A 57 -3.75 -12.68 -2.53
CA ARG A 57 -3.27 -13.66 -3.50
C ARG A 57 -3.90 -13.40 -4.86
N PHE A 58 -3.54 -12.25 -5.43
CA PHE A 58 -3.96 -11.76 -6.73
C PHE A 58 -2.81 -10.96 -7.34
N PHE A 59 -2.53 -11.11 -8.62
CA PHE A 59 -1.48 -10.34 -9.29
C PHE A 59 -1.78 -8.84 -9.28
N ALA A 60 -0.82 -8.02 -8.85
CA ALA A 60 -0.86 -6.56 -8.92
C ALA A 60 -2.13 -5.95 -8.26
N VAL A 61 -2.48 -6.40 -7.05
CA VAL A 61 -3.67 -5.92 -6.31
C VAL A 61 -3.70 -4.39 -6.16
N GLY A 62 -2.53 -3.77 -6.09
CA GLY A 62 -2.38 -2.32 -6.00
C GLY A 62 -2.81 -1.55 -7.24
N SER A 63 -3.04 -2.21 -8.39
CA SER A 63 -3.58 -1.58 -9.60
C SER A 63 -5.12 -1.58 -9.65
N VAL A 64 -5.77 -2.34 -8.75
CA VAL A 64 -7.22 -2.58 -8.79
C VAL A 64 -7.93 -1.99 -7.58
N VAL A 65 -7.40 -2.26 -6.37
CA VAL A 65 -8.14 -2.03 -5.11
C VAL A 65 -8.02 -0.60 -4.59
N PRO A 66 -6.81 0.03 -4.48
CA PRO A 66 -6.65 1.31 -3.80
C PRO A 66 -6.94 2.51 -4.71
N TRP A 67 -7.73 3.44 -4.17
CA TRP A 67 -8.05 4.73 -4.78
C TRP A 67 -8.02 5.78 -3.69
N ALA A 68 -7.37 6.93 -3.95
CA ALA A 68 -7.32 8.02 -2.99
C ALA A 68 -7.17 9.37 -3.72
N ARG A 69 -7.72 10.44 -3.10
CA ARG A 69 -7.57 11.83 -3.53
C ARG A 69 -7.36 12.70 -2.31
N ALA A 70 -6.31 13.50 -2.31
CA ALA A 70 -5.97 14.39 -1.21
C ALA A 70 -7.11 15.40 -0.93
N GLY A 71 -7.41 15.61 0.35
CA GLY A 71 -8.50 16.49 0.80
C GLY A 71 -9.91 15.96 0.54
N VAL A 72 -10.05 14.75 -0.05
CA VAL A 72 -11.35 14.16 -0.42
C VAL A 72 -11.60 12.87 0.34
N GLY A 73 -10.74 11.85 0.18
CA GLY A 73 -10.95 10.58 0.82
C GLY A 73 -10.24 9.42 0.11
N ALA A 74 -10.54 8.19 0.57
CA ALA A 74 -9.99 6.97 0.00
C ALA A 74 -11.05 5.87 -0.15
N VAL A 75 -10.87 5.00 -1.15
CA VAL A 75 -11.76 3.89 -1.49
C VAL A 75 -10.93 2.64 -1.73
N ALA A 76 -11.36 1.52 -1.12
CA ALA A 76 -10.88 0.18 -1.47
C ALA A 76 -12.03 -0.63 -2.05
N THR A 77 -11.95 -1.05 -3.32
CA THR A 77 -12.95 -1.90 -3.99
C THR A 77 -12.35 -3.25 -4.33
N GLN A 78 -12.97 -4.32 -3.87
CA GLN A 78 -12.42 -5.68 -3.91
C GLN A 78 -13.49 -6.77 -4.01
N SER A 79 -13.12 -8.07 -3.88
CA SER A 79 -13.93 -9.24 -4.19
C SER A 79 -14.19 -9.29 -5.71
N ASN A 80 -15.43 -9.36 -6.20
CA ASN A 80 -15.72 -9.08 -7.61
C ASN A 80 -15.66 -7.55 -7.81
N ALA A 81 -14.43 -7.01 -7.85
CA ALA A 81 -14.18 -5.57 -7.81
C ALA A 81 -14.88 -4.82 -8.95
N ASN A 82 -15.66 -3.81 -8.61
CA ASN A 82 -16.09 -2.79 -9.56
C ASN A 82 -15.14 -1.59 -9.45
N THR A 83 -14.15 -1.52 -10.31
CA THR A 83 -13.11 -0.47 -10.26
C THR A 83 -13.66 0.94 -10.50
N THR A 84 -14.88 1.08 -11.07
CA THR A 84 -15.52 2.38 -11.21
C THR A 84 -15.96 2.98 -9.86
N PHE A 85 -16.02 2.17 -8.79
CA PHE A 85 -16.33 2.66 -7.44
C PHE A 85 -15.24 3.56 -6.89
N GLY A 86 -13.98 3.37 -7.29
CA GLY A 86 -12.89 4.25 -6.92
C GLY A 86 -13.13 5.70 -7.38
N PRO A 87 -13.07 6.01 -8.69
CA PRO A 87 -13.25 7.36 -9.18
C PRO A 87 -14.64 7.96 -8.87
N ARG A 88 -15.71 7.17 -8.99
CA ARG A 88 -17.07 7.65 -8.67
C ARG A 88 -17.27 7.93 -7.18
N GLY A 89 -16.72 7.09 -6.32
CA GLY A 89 -16.77 7.30 -4.87
C GLY A 89 -16.05 8.58 -4.48
N LEU A 90 -14.83 8.80 -5.01
CA LEU A 90 -14.08 10.03 -4.78
C LEU A 90 -14.82 11.26 -5.32
N GLU A 91 -15.47 11.18 -6.47
CA GLU A 91 -16.27 12.28 -7.02
C GLU A 91 -17.49 12.64 -6.11
N LEU A 92 -18.18 11.65 -5.57
CA LEU A 92 -19.29 11.87 -4.65
C LEU A 92 -18.83 12.50 -3.32
N LEU A 93 -17.73 11.99 -2.75
CA LEU A 93 -17.10 12.58 -1.55
C LEU A 93 -16.68 14.03 -1.80
N GLU A 94 -16.06 14.33 -2.94
CA GLU A 94 -15.63 15.69 -3.33
C GLU A 94 -16.81 16.66 -3.47
N ARG A 95 -17.98 16.15 -3.85
CA ARG A 95 -19.23 16.92 -3.91
C ARG A 95 -19.94 17.06 -2.57
N GLY A 96 -19.35 16.57 -1.48
CA GLY A 96 -19.84 16.73 -0.12
C GLY A 96 -20.78 15.60 0.38
N ALA A 97 -20.91 14.49 -0.35
CA ALA A 97 -21.59 13.31 0.17
C ALA A 97 -20.75 12.68 1.31
N SER A 98 -21.41 12.24 2.38
CA SER A 98 -20.75 11.44 3.42
C SER A 98 -20.29 10.08 2.88
N ALA A 99 -19.38 9.42 3.59
CA ALA A 99 -18.93 8.07 3.21
C ALA A 99 -20.11 7.07 3.13
N ARG A 100 -21.09 7.19 4.00
CA ARG A 100 -22.29 6.34 3.99
C ARG A 100 -23.17 6.61 2.78
N GLU A 101 -23.51 7.85 2.51
CA GLU A 101 -24.31 8.23 1.33
C GLU A 101 -23.62 7.83 0.02
N THR A 102 -22.30 8.05 -0.06
CA THR A 102 -21.47 7.62 -1.19
C THR A 102 -21.62 6.12 -1.43
N LEU A 103 -21.44 5.31 -0.38
CA LEU A 103 -21.58 3.86 -0.48
C LEU A 103 -22.98 3.45 -0.96
N ASP A 104 -24.01 4.04 -0.38
CA ASP A 104 -25.41 3.72 -0.73
C ASP A 104 -25.75 4.09 -2.20
N VAL A 105 -25.19 5.18 -2.72
CA VAL A 105 -25.34 5.57 -4.14
C VAL A 105 -24.64 4.57 -5.06
N LEU A 106 -23.40 4.19 -4.75
CA LEU A 106 -22.61 3.24 -5.55
C LEU A 106 -23.29 1.88 -5.63
N LEU A 107 -23.79 1.37 -4.50
CA LEU A 107 -24.45 0.06 -4.42
C LEU A 107 -25.83 0.04 -5.11
N ARG A 108 -26.60 1.12 -5.01
CA ARG A 108 -27.89 1.21 -5.71
C ARG A 108 -27.73 1.18 -7.23
N ALA A 109 -26.63 1.70 -7.74
CA ALA A 109 -26.35 1.78 -9.17
C ALA A 109 -25.66 0.53 -9.74
N ASP A 110 -25.43 -0.52 -8.93
CA ASP A 110 -24.71 -1.74 -9.34
C ASP A 110 -25.56 -2.99 -9.06
N ASP A 111 -26.07 -3.63 -10.10
CA ASP A 111 -26.81 -4.89 -9.98
C ASP A 111 -25.97 -6.04 -9.45
N GLY A 112 -24.63 -5.94 -9.55
CA GLY A 112 -23.67 -6.90 -9.02
C GLY A 112 -23.29 -6.69 -7.55
N ARG A 113 -23.93 -5.75 -6.81
CA ARG A 113 -23.58 -5.33 -5.43
C ARG A 113 -23.43 -6.47 -4.43
N ASP A 114 -24.17 -7.57 -4.62
CA ASP A 114 -24.07 -8.75 -3.75
C ASP A 114 -22.69 -9.41 -3.80
N GLY A 115 -21.92 -9.24 -4.87
CA GLY A 115 -20.58 -9.76 -5.02
C GLY A 115 -19.49 -8.73 -4.73
N ARG A 116 -19.82 -7.48 -4.37
CA ARG A 116 -18.85 -6.40 -4.12
C ARG A 116 -18.44 -6.34 -2.65
N GLN A 117 -17.21 -5.94 -2.42
CA GLN A 117 -16.73 -5.55 -1.10
C GLN A 117 -16.02 -4.21 -1.21
N VAL A 118 -16.43 -3.23 -0.41
CA VAL A 118 -15.98 -1.84 -0.53
C VAL A 118 -15.77 -1.25 0.85
N GLY A 119 -14.65 -0.54 1.04
CA GLY A 119 -14.40 0.34 2.16
C GLY A 119 -14.17 1.76 1.67
N LEU A 120 -14.73 2.74 2.38
CA LEU A 120 -14.56 4.16 2.10
C LEU A 120 -14.22 4.92 3.38
N VAL A 121 -13.40 5.95 3.24
CA VAL A 121 -13.18 6.97 4.25
C VAL A 121 -13.17 8.35 3.58
N ALA A 122 -13.87 9.31 4.16
CA ALA A 122 -13.79 10.72 3.77
C ALA A 122 -12.63 11.41 4.49
N ALA A 123 -12.18 12.56 3.99
CA ALA A 123 -11.06 13.32 4.58
C ALA A 123 -11.36 13.82 6.01
N ASP A 124 -12.63 14.02 6.35
CA ASP A 124 -13.08 14.37 7.71
C ASP A 124 -13.07 13.19 8.69
N GLY A 125 -12.82 11.97 8.20
CA GLY A 125 -12.77 10.75 8.99
C GLY A 125 -14.08 9.96 9.02
N GLY A 126 -15.15 10.43 8.37
CA GLY A 126 -16.35 9.65 8.14
C GLY A 126 -16.04 8.39 7.33
N SER A 127 -16.54 7.22 7.71
CA SER A 127 -16.21 5.96 7.05
C SER A 127 -17.41 5.04 6.87
N ALA A 128 -17.31 4.12 5.91
CA ALA A 128 -18.30 3.09 5.66
C ALA A 128 -17.68 1.86 5.02
N THR A 129 -18.27 0.68 5.25
CA THR A 129 -17.90 -0.56 4.56
C THR A 129 -19.12 -1.37 4.16
N HIS A 130 -18.98 -2.14 3.08
CA HIS A 130 -19.98 -3.08 2.58
C HIS A 130 -19.31 -4.40 2.23
N THR A 131 -19.94 -5.49 2.64
CA THR A 131 -19.61 -6.86 2.21
C THR A 131 -20.90 -7.50 1.69
N GLY A 132 -20.96 -7.72 0.39
CA GLY A 132 -22.13 -8.31 -0.27
C GLY A 132 -22.31 -9.78 0.09
N SER A 133 -23.56 -10.25 0.07
CA SER A 133 -23.95 -11.61 0.49
C SER A 133 -23.34 -12.74 -0.35
N LYS A 134 -22.84 -12.43 -1.56
CA LYS A 134 -22.16 -13.37 -2.46
C LYS A 134 -20.62 -13.27 -2.40
N CYS A 135 -20.06 -12.47 -1.49
CA CYS A 135 -18.65 -12.51 -1.24
C CYS A 135 -18.26 -13.87 -0.65
N THR A 136 -17.20 -14.47 -1.17
CA THR A 136 -16.77 -15.81 -0.74
C THR A 136 -16.26 -15.78 0.71
N ALA A 137 -16.75 -16.67 1.52
CA ALA A 137 -16.45 -16.77 2.95
C ALA A 137 -14.99 -17.23 3.22
N TRP A 138 -14.37 -16.89 4.37
CA TRP A 138 -14.93 -15.93 5.29
C TRP A 138 -14.82 -14.51 4.70
N ALA A 139 -15.88 -13.72 4.79
CA ALA A 139 -15.88 -12.34 4.32
C ALA A 139 -16.63 -11.45 5.32
N GLY A 140 -16.10 -10.24 5.55
CA GLY A 140 -16.68 -9.26 6.47
C GLY A 140 -15.88 -7.98 6.50
N GLY A 141 -16.39 -6.99 7.25
CA GLY A 141 -15.73 -5.71 7.44
C GLY A 141 -16.24 -4.99 8.67
N ARG A 142 -15.48 -3.98 9.11
CA ARG A 142 -15.80 -3.08 10.22
C ARG A 142 -15.42 -1.67 9.85
N SER A 143 -16.12 -0.69 10.37
CA SER A 143 -15.76 0.71 10.21
C SER A 143 -15.93 1.46 11.54
N GLY A 144 -15.14 2.49 11.71
CA GLY A 144 -15.15 3.36 12.87
C GLY A 144 -14.59 4.74 12.48
N PRO A 145 -14.49 5.67 13.42
CA PRO A 145 -13.91 6.98 13.14
C PRO A 145 -12.53 6.85 12.48
N HIS A 146 -12.40 7.44 11.29
CA HIS A 146 -11.16 7.53 10.51
C HIS A 146 -10.69 6.25 9.82
N TYR A 147 -11.46 5.13 9.82
CA TYR A 147 -11.06 3.92 9.12
C TYR A 147 -12.22 3.02 8.70
N ALA A 148 -11.99 2.19 7.69
CA ALA A 148 -12.75 0.98 7.42
C ALA A 148 -11.81 -0.17 7.04
N VAL A 149 -12.07 -1.36 7.58
CA VAL A 149 -11.33 -2.60 7.34
C VAL A 149 -12.27 -3.66 6.78
N GLN A 150 -11.83 -4.43 5.80
CA GLN A 150 -12.61 -5.47 5.15
C GLN A 150 -11.74 -6.56 4.55
N GLY A 151 -12.35 -7.72 4.35
CA GLY A 151 -11.70 -8.80 3.61
C GLY A 151 -12.67 -9.91 3.21
N ASN A 152 -12.25 -10.72 2.26
CA ASN A 152 -12.98 -11.86 1.72
C ASN A 152 -12.02 -13.04 1.46
N ILE A 153 -12.54 -14.27 1.52
CA ILE A 153 -11.77 -15.53 1.46
C ILE A 153 -10.64 -15.54 2.52
N LEU A 154 -10.89 -14.98 3.67
CA LEU A 154 -9.92 -14.90 4.74
C LEU A 154 -9.85 -16.22 5.52
N ALA A 155 -8.76 -16.40 6.26
CA ALA A 155 -8.65 -17.47 7.25
C ALA A 155 -9.77 -17.40 8.32
N GLY A 156 -10.33 -16.18 8.57
CA GLY A 156 -11.45 -15.98 9.48
C GLY A 156 -11.62 -14.52 9.91
N GLU A 157 -12.59 -14.26 10.77
CA GLU A 157 -12.83 -12.96 11.38
C GLU A 157 -11.60 -12.37 12.12
N PRO A 158 -10.73 -13.16 12.76
CA PRO A 158 -9.54 -12.63 13.43
C PRO A 158 -8.66 -11.74 12.56
N VAL A 159 -8.66 -11.94 11.23
CA VAL A 159 -7.90 -11.11 10.28
C VAL A 159 -8.40 -9.66 10.32
N VAL A 160 -9.73 -9.45 10.16
CA VAL A 160 -10.34 -8.11 10.21
C VAL A 160 -10.20 -7.49 11.59
N ALA A 161 -10.38 -8.28 12.65
CA ALA A 161 -10.18 -7.81 14.02
C ALA A 161 -8.74 -7.38 14.31
N ALA A 162 -7.75 -8.06 13.74
CA ALA A 162 -6.33 -7.71 13.89
C ALA A 162 -5.97 -6.42 13.14
N LEU A 163 -6.49 -6.22 11.92
CA LEU A 163 -6.37 -4.97 11.15
C LEU A 163 -6.85 -3.78 11.99
N GLU A 164 -8.09 -3.87 12.49
CA GLU A 164 -8.73 -2.83 13.28
C GLU A 164 -7.94 -2.52 14.55
N ARG A 165 -7.70 -3.53 15.37
CA ARG A 165 -6.98 -3.38 16.64
C ARG A 165 -5.63 -2.70 16.43
N ARG A 166 -4.83 -3.19 15.46
CA ARG A 166 -3.48 -2.65 15.24
C ARG A 166 -3.52 -1.21 14.73
N PHE A 167 -4.47 -0.86 13.88
CA PHE A 167 -4.66 0.51 13.43
C PHE A 167 -4.96 1.46 14.59
N LEU A 168 -5.81 1.04 15.53
CA LEU A 168 -6.17 1.83 16.72
C LEU A 168 -5.01 1.97 17.70
N GLU A 169 -4.24 0.89 17.94
CA GLU A 169 -3.05 0.88 18.81
C GLU A 169 -1.93 1.81 18.32
N THR A 170 -1.88 2.09 17.03
CA THR A 170 -0.83 2.90 16.40
C THR A 170 -1.22 4.38 16.24
N LYS A 171 -2.28 4.83 16.89
CA LYS A 171 -2.70 6.24 16.87
C LYS A 171 -1.52 7.18 17.20
N GLY A 172 -1.40 8.29 16.46
CA GLY A 172 -0.34 9.29 16.59
C GLY A 172 0.93 8.99 15.80
N ARG A 173 1.03 7.82 15.14
CA ARG A 173 2.13 7.54 14.19
C ARG A 173 1.75 8.00 12.78
N PRO A 174 2.72 8.19 11.86
CA PRO A 174 2.45 8.50 10.46
C PRO A 174 1.45 7.54 9.82
N LEU A 175 0.51 8.03 9.01
CA LEU A 175 -0.58 7.23 8.46
C LEU A 175 -0.06 6.02 7.66
N ALA A 176 0.99 6.18 6.87
CA ALA A 176 1.58 5.09 6.08
C ALA A 176 2.09 3.94 6.97
N GLU A 177 2.70 4.25 8.14
CA GLU A 177 3.13 3.23 9.10
C GLU A 177 1.93 2.54 9.75
N ARG A 178 0.89 3.29 10.12
CA ARG A 178 -0.33 2.72 10.71
C ARG A 178 -1.03 1.76 9.76
N LEU A 179 -1.13 2.12 8.49
CA LEU A 179 -1.70 1.30 7.43
C LEU A 179 -0.88 0.02 7.21
N LEU A 180 0.45 0.14 7.14
CA LEU A 180 1.35 -1.00 7.02
C LEU A 180 1.22 -1.95 8.23
N GLU A 181 1.28 -1.42 9.43
CA GLU A 181 1.22 -2.22 10.67
C GLU A 181 -0.11 -2.96 10.80
N ALA A 182 -1.22 -2.32 10.41
CA ALA A 182 -2.53 -2.96 10.34
C ALA A 182 -2.51 -4.13 9.34
N LEU A 183 -1.95 -3.91 8.13
CA LEU A 183 -1.86 -4.93 7.10
C LEU A 183 -1.02 -6.13 7.56
N LEU A 184 0.14 -5.89 8.20
CA LEU A 184 1.00 -6.93 8.76
C LEU A 184 0.31 -7.72 9.88
N ALA A 185 -0.48 -7.05 10.73
CA ALA A 185 -1.25 -7.71 11.78
C ALA A 185 -2.35 -8.61 11.22
N GLY A 186 -3.04 -8.16 10.16
CA GLY A 186 -4.04 -8.98 9.45
C GLY A 186 -3.42 -10.22 8.81
N ASP A 187 -2.26 -10.07 8.19
CA ASP A 187 -1.50 -11.17 7.60
C ASP A 187 -1.06 -12.19 8.67
N ALA A 188 -0.53 -11.72 9.80
CA ALA A 188 -0.13 -12.57 10.93
C ALA A 188 -1.31 -13.31 11.58
N ALA A 189 -2.52 -12.78 11.47
CA ALA A 189 -3.76 -13.41 11.94
C ALA A 189 -4.33 -14.46 10.97
N GLY A 190 -3.60 -14.75 9.88
CA GLY A 190 -3.95 -15.77 8.89
C GLY A 190 -4.19 -15.24 7.48
N GLY A 191 -4.43 -13.94 7.31
CA GLY A 191 -4.51 -13.26 6.02
C GLY A 191 -5.45 -13.92 5.01
N ASP A 192 -5.00 -13.95 3.77
CA ASP A 192 -5.62 -14.65 2.65
C ASP A 192 -5.48 -16.17 2.82
N ALA A 193 -6.61 -16.90 2.92
CA ALA A 193 -6.62 -18.35 3.12
C ALA A 193 -5.90 -19.14 2.02
N ARG A 194 -5.64 -18.55 0.86
CA ARG A 194 -4.91 -19.16 -0.27
C ARG A 194 -3.42 -18.85 -0.27
N GLY A 195 -2.95 -17.98 0.60
CA GLY A 195 -1.57 -17.51 0.68
C GLY A 195 -1.37 -16.06 0.20
N ARG A 196 -0.14 -15.69 -0.13
CA ARG A 196 0.31 -14.33 -0.43
C ARG A 196 0.74 -14.21 -1.88
N GLN A 197 0.62 -13.01 -2.51
CA GLN A 197 1.19 -12.73 -3.84
C GLN A 197 1.54 -11.27 -4.03
N SER A 198 0.67 -10.34 -3.65
CA SER A 198 0.87 -8.90 -3.88
C SER A 198 0.38 -8.07 -2.71
N ALA A 199 0.88 -6.84 -2.60
CA ALA A 199 0.47 -5.86 -1.59
C ALA A 199 0.69 -4.43 -2.10
N ALA A 200 -0.03 -3.46 -1.52
CA ALA A 200 0.18 -2.05 -1.82
C ALA A 200 -0.13 -1.17 -0.61
N VAL A 201 0.56 -0.03 -0.53
CA VAL A 201 0.27 1.08 0.39
C VAL A 201 0.26 2.37 -0.41
N LEU A 202 -0.88 3.08 -0.37
CA LEU A 202 -1.09 4.37 -0.99
C LEU A 202 -1.49 5.37 0.09
N VAL A 203 -0.77 6.48 0.22
CA VAL A 203 -1.15 7.63 1.05
C VAL A 203 -1.02 8.88 0.21
N VAL A 204 -2.06 9.71 0.22
CA VAL A 204 -2.08 10.99 -0.46
C VAL A 204 -2.33 12.12 0.52
N ARG A 205 -1.70 13.25 0.24
CA ARG A 205 -1.79 14.53 0.95
C ARG A 205 -1.59 15.65 -0.07
N ALA A 206 -2.28 16.76 0.08
CA ALA A 206 -2.10 17.91 -0.81
C ALA A 206 -0.62 18.30 -0.90
N ASN A 207 -0.09 18.35 -2.12
CA ASN A 207 1.31 18.64 -2.41
C ASN A 207 2.31 17.69 -1.70
N GLY A 208 1.88 16.46 -1.36
CA GLY A 208 2.67 15.50 -0.59
C GLY A 208 3.74 14.77 -1.38
N GLY A 209 3.69 14.79 -2.71
CA GLY A 209 4.66 14.12 -3.55
C GLY A 209 5.93 14.94 -3.81
N TYR A 210 6.80 14.40 -4.66
CA TYR A 210 8.12 14.97 -4.93
C TYR A 210 8.05 16.46 -5.34
N ASN A 211 8.77 17.31 -4.61
CA ASN A 211 8.81 18.76 -4.76
C ASN A 211 7.44 19.45 -4.65
N GLY A 212 6.41 18.78 -4.13
CA GLY A 212 5.06 19.34 -4.02
C GLY A 212 4.27 19.42 -5.33
N TYR A 213 4.68 18.69 -6.37
CA TYR A 213 4.00 18.72 -7.68
C TYR A 213 2.91 17.66 -7.83
N THR A 214 2.83 16.71 -6.92
CA THR A 214 1.78 15.69 -6.88
C THR A 214 1.31 15.49 -5.45
N ASP A 215 0.17 14.81 -5.28
CA ASP A 215 -0.40 14.53 -3.96
C ASP A 215 0.04 13.19 -3.37
N ARG A 216 0.83 12.39 -4.11
CA ARG A 216 1.24 11.05 -3.68
C ARG A 216 2.41 11.13 -2.70
N ALA A 217 2.11 11.11 -1.40
CA ALA A 217 3.10 11.09 -0.34
C ALA A 217 3.79 9.70 -0.24
N VAL A 218 3.00 8.63 -0.30
CA VAL A 218 3.47 7.24 -0.38
C VAL A 218 2.67 6.51 -1.45
N ASP A 219 3.35 5.87 -2.40
CA ASP A 219 2.73 5.01 -3.41
C ASP A 219 3.71 3.87 -3.71
N VAL A 220 3.55 2.77 -2.99
CA VAL A 220 4.41 1.60 -3.09
C VAL A 220 3.59 0.34 -3.33
N ARG A 221 4.09 -0.52 -4.24
CA ARG A 221 3.41 -1.76 -4.62
C ARG A 221 4.40 -2.89 -4.79
N VAL A 222 3.95 -4.06 -4.41
CA VAL A 222 4.57 -5.35 -4.72
C VAL A 222 3.57 -6.11 -5.57
N ASP A 223 3.80 -6.19 -6.86
CA ASP A 223 2.83 -6.71 -7.82
C ASP A 223 2.83 -8.25 -7.87
N ASP A 224 4.00 -8.88 -7.66
CA ASP A 224 4.16 -10.34 -7.55
C ASP A 224 5.45 -10.67 -6.81
N HIS A 225 5.36 -11.36 -5.66
CA HIS A 225 6.51 -11.73 -4.85
C HIS A 225 6.22 -12.93 -3.96
N ALA A 226 7.23 -13.73 -3.65
CA ALA A 226 7.11 -14.87 -2.74
C ALA A 226 6.82 -14.44 -1.29
N ASP A 227 7.41 -13.33 -0.85
CA ASP A 227 7.13 -12.67 0.44
C ASP A 227 6.72 -11.21 0.20
N PRO A 228 5.49 -10.94 -0.26
CA PRO A 228 5.04 -9.58 -0.53
C PRO A 228 4.89 -8.75 0.75
N MET A 229 4.69 -9.39 1.91
CA MET A 229 4.51 -8.68 3.18
C MET A 229 5.85 -8.14 3.71
N GLY A 230 6.91 -8.92 3.63
CA GLY A 230 8.27 -8.45 3.93
C GLY A 230 8.72 -7.34 3.00
N GLU A 231 8.44 -7.49 1.69
CA GLU A 231 8.85 -6.50 0.69
C GLU A 231 8.04 -5.19 0.78
N ILE A 232 6.71 -5.25 0.97
CA ILE A 232 5.91 -4.02 1.15
C ILE A 232 6.30 -3.29 2.44
N ALA A 233 6.67 -4.02 3.49
CA ALA A 233 7.16 -3.42 4.73
C ALA A 233 8.48 -2.68 4.51
N ARG A 234 9.41 -3.27 3.77
CA ARG A 234 10.69 -2.64 3.39
C ARG A 234 10.44 -1.38 2.56
N LEU A 235 9.63 -1.47 1.51
CA LEU A 235 9.32 -0.35 0.61
C LEU A 235 8.58 0.79 1.32
N THR A 236 7.62 0.47 2.19
CA THR A 236 6.87 1.49 2.94
C THR A 236 7.79 2.25 3.90
N ARG A 237 8.72 1.57 4.59
CA ARG A 237 9.70 2.24 5.46
C ARG A 237 10.61 3.17 4.69
N LEU A 238 11.10 2.75 3.51
CA LEU A 238 11.84 3.62 2.59
C LEU A 238 11.03 4.84 2.18
N ALA A 239 9.76 4.65 1.81
CA ALA A 239 8.87 5.73 1.38
C ALA A 239 8.59 6.74 2.52
N VAL A 240 8.41 6.27 3.76
CA VAL A 240 8.22 7.13 4.94
C VAL A 240 9.45 8.00 5.19
N VAL A 241 10.65 7.42 5.12
CA VAL A 241 11.90 8.19 5.24
C VAL A 241 12.01 9.21 4.10
N ASN A 242 11.72 8.81 2.87
CA ASN A 242 11.76 9.71 1.71
C ASN A 242 10.74 10.85 1.79
N ASP A 243 9.53 10.59 2.28
CA ASP A 243 8.50 11.65 2.48
C ASP A 243 8.96 12.66 3.55
N GLY A 244 9.42 12.19 4.70
CA GLY A 244 9.96 13.06 5.75
C GLY A 244 11.15 13.89 5.26
N TRP A 245 12.03 13.29 4.50
CA TRP A 245 13.19 13.94 3.89
C TRP A 245 12.77 15.05 2.91
N ASN A 246 11.81 14.77 2.02
CA ASN A 246 11.26 15.78 1.10
C ASN A 246 10.61 16.95 1.85
N ARG A 247 9.89 16.69 2.96
CA ARG A 247 9.32 17.75 3.81
C ARG A 247 10.42 18.63 4.42
N GLY A 248 11.45 18.01 4.96
CA GLY A 248 12.60 18.70 5.54
C GLY A 248 13.29 19.62 4.53
N TRP A 249 13.61 19.10 3.34
CA TRP A 249 14.23 19.89 2.27
C TRP A 249 13.31 20.97 1.70
N THR A 250 12.02 20.69 1.55
CA THR A 250 11.05 21.71 1.11
C THR A 250 10.99 22.89 2.09
N ALA A 251 10.97 22.63 3.39
CA ALA A 251 11.02 23.66 4.41
C ALA A 251 12.37 24.40 4.40
N PHE A 252 13.49 23.67 4.25
CA PHE A 252 14.83 24.24 4.20
C PHE A 252 14.99 25.22 3.02
N THR A 253 14.59 24.82 1.81
CA THR A 253 14.67 25.68 0.62
C THR A 253 13.80 26.94 0.71
N ARG A 254 12.73 26.87 1.51
CA ARG A 254 11.87 28.02 1.84
C ARG A 254 12.39 28.83 3.02
N LYS A 255 13.58 28.52 3.56
CA LYS A 255 14.19 29.15 4.74
C LYS A 255 13.35 29.03 6.03
N GLN A 256 12.51 28.02 6.11
CA GLN A 256 11.71 27.65 7.28
C GLN A 256 12.53 26.72 8.17
N TYR A 257 13.69 27.19 8.64
CA TYR A 257 14.70 26.35 9.29
C TYR A 257 14.20 25.57 10.53
N PRO A 258 13.39 26.15 11.44
CA PRO A 258 12.86 25.39 12.57
C PRO A 258 11.95 24.23 12.14
N GLU A 259 11.14 24.42 11.10
CA GLU A 259 10.28 23.39 10.53
C GLU A 259 11.09 22.31 9.81
N ALA A 260 12.09 22.72 9.04
CA ALA A 260 13.04 21.81 8.40
C ALA A 260 13.72 20.91 9.43
N LEU A 261 14.17 21.49 10.57
CA LEU A 261 14.82 20.74 11.63
C LEU A 261 13.88 19.72 12.29
N ARG A 262 12.63 20.10 12.54
CA ARG A 262 11.63 19.16 13.08
C ARG A 262 11.48 17.96 12.16
N TRP A 263 11.23 18.18 10.87
CA TRP A 263 11.06 17.10 9.90
C TRP A 263 12.31 16.24 9.77
N GLN A 264 13.50 16.86 9.74
CA GLN A 264 14.73 16.10 9.56
C GLN A 264 15.10 15.25 10.77
N ARG A 265 14.79 15.69 11.99
CA ARG A 265 14.95 14.87 13.21
C ARG A 265 14.01 13.66 13.20
N GLU A 266 12.73 13.85 12.84
CA GLU A 266 11.76 12.76 12.68
C GLU A 266 12.22 11.77 11.60
N THR A 267 12.72 12.27 10.48
CA THR A 267 13.26 11.48 9.37
C THR A 267 14.49 10.68 9.79
N ALA A 268 15.42 11.28 10.52
CA ALA A 268 16.60 10.59 11.03
C ALA A 268 16.22 9.44 11.99
N ALA A 269 15.24 9.66 12.87
CA ALA A 269 14.73 8.60 13.75
C ALA A 269 14.07 7.46 12.96
N ALA A 270 13.33 7.76 11.89
CA ALA A 270 12.76 6.74 11.01
C ALA A 270 13.85 5.98 10.23
N ALA A 271 14.89 6.68 9.78
CA ALA A 271 16.00 6.13 9.01
C ALA A 271 16.88 5.13 9.81
N GLU A 272 16.84 5.14 11.15
CA GLU A 272 17.50 4.10 11.96
C GLU A 272 17.02 2.67 11.61
N ARG A 273 15.80 2.56 11.08
CA ARG A 273 15.23 1.30 10.59
C ARG A 273 15.48 1.05 9.10
N VAL A 274 16.20 1.96 8.43
CA VAL A 274 16.50 1.95 7.00
C VAL A 274 17.98 2.29 6.79
N PRO A 275 18.91 1.38 7.16
CA PRO A 275 20.35 1.68 7.20
C PRO A 275 20.92 2.19 5.89
N THR A 276 20.29 1.87 4.76
CA THR A 276 20.73 2.30 3.41
C THR A 276 20.49 3.79 3.16
N MET A 277 19.61 4.46 3.91
CA MET A 277 19.34 5.90 3.78
C MET A 277 19.93 6.72 4.95
N LEU A 278 20.28 6.06 6.04
CA LEU A 278 20.68 6.74 7.28
C LEU A 278 21.88 7.67 7.11
N PRO A 279 22.96 7.32 6.37
CA PRO A 279 24.11 8.20 6.23
C PRO A 279 23.78 9.54 5.58
N GLU A 280 23.02 9.53 4.48
CA GLU A 280 22.62 10.72 3.74
C GLU A 280 21.62 11.57 4.55
N VAL A 281 20.68 10.92 5.24
CA VAL A 281 19.72 11.61 6.13
C VAL A 281 20.44 12.30 7.28
N LEU A 282 21.45 11.68 7.88
CA LEU A 282 22.27 12.29 8.95
C LEU A 282 23.13 13.43 8.42
N TYR A 283 23.65 13.31 7.19
CA TYR A 283 24.38 14.38 6.53
C TYR A 283 23.50 15.62 6.38
N ASP A 284 22.30 15.46 5.86
CA ASP A 284 21.36 16.54 5.67
C ASP A 284 20.81 17.09 6.99
N LEU A 285 20.72 16.23 8.04
CA LEU A 285 20.46 16.73 9.39
C LEU A 285 21.56 17.68 9.87
N ALA A 286 22.82 17.37 9.57
CA ALA A 286 23.93 18.26 9.93
C ALA A 286 23.85 19.62 9.21
N VAL A 287 23.48 19.64 7.92
CA VAL A 287 23.24 20.89 7.14
C VAL A 287 22.11 21.71 7.79
N ILE A 288 21.00 21.08 8.09
CA ILE A 288 19.82 21.76 8.65
C ILE A 288 20.08 22.25 10.09
N LEU A 289 20.79 21.47 10.90
CA LEU A 289 21.23 21.88 12.24
C LEU A 289 22.15 23.09 12.17
N GLN A 290 23.11 23.10 11.23
CA GLN A 290 24.03 24.25 11.03
C GLN A 290 23.25 25.50 10.65
N ALA A 291 22.26 25.41 9.76
CA ALA A 291 21.37 26.52 9.40
C ALA A 291 20.50 27.04 10.56
N ASN A 292 20.24 26.20 11.57
CA ASN A 292 19.57 26.56 12.82
C ASN A 292 20.53 27.06 13.93
N GLY A 293 21.84 27.17 13.66
CA GLY A 293 22.86 27.62 14.64
C GLY A 293 23.25 26.57 15.66
N ALA A 294 22.85 25.32 15.51
CA ALA A 294 23.15 24.20 16.42
C ALA A 294 24.45 23.47 16.00
N SER A 295 25.59 24.18 15.96
CA SER A 295 26.83 23.71 15.33
C SER A 295 27.42 22.46 15.99
N ASP A 296 27.25 22.25 17.29
CA ASP A 296 27.79 21.06 17.96
C ASP A 296 26.95 19.82 17.63
N GLU A 297 25.62 19.91 17.65
CA GLU A 297 24.74 18.82 17.19
C GLU A 297 24.96 18.52 15.70
N ALA A 298 25.18 19.56 14.87
CA ALA A 298 25.50 19.43 13.46
C ALA A 298 26.79 18.60 13.26
N TRP A 299 27.81 18.88 14.08
CA TRP A 299 29.06 18.11 14.04
C TRP A 299 28.86 16.65 14.43
N GLU A 300 28.10 16.37 15.48
CA GLU A 300 27.79 15.00 15.90
C GLU A 300 27.05 14.23 14.79
N ALA A 301 26.04 14.84 14.17
CA ALA A 301 25.31 14.24 13.06
C ALA A 301 26.23 13.97 11.86
N LEU A 302 27.10 14.93 11.50
CA LEU A 302 28.06 14.78 10.42
C LEU A 302 29.06 13.66 10.70
N GLN A 303 29.61 13.59 11.91
CA GLN A 303 30.54 12.51 12.29
C GLN A 303 29.89 11.13 12.15
N ARG A 304 28.63 10.97 12.58
CA ARG A 304 27.88 9.71 12.38
C ARG A 304 27.70 9.40 10.91
N ALA A 305 27.31 10.37 10.10
CA ALA A 305 27.15 10.21 8.66
C ALA A 305 28.45 9.72 7.99
N LEU A 306 29.57 10.37 8.32
CA LEU A 306 30.89 10.02 7.77
C LEU A 306 31.40 8.65 8.25
N ALA A 307 31.08 8.24 9.48
CA ALA A 307 31.41 6.92 10.00
C ALA A 307 30.66 5.81 9.25
N LEU A 308 29.39 6.05 8.89
CA LEU A 308 28.57 5.11 8.15
C LEU A 308 28.88 5.11 6.64
N ASN A 309 29.18 6.27 6.06
CA ASN A 309 29.55 6.43 4.65
C ASN A 309 30.73 7.40 4.49
N PRO A 310 31.98 6.91 4.51
CA PRO A 310 33.15 7.76 4.36
C PRO A 310 33.25 8.57 3.05
N LYS A 311 32.49 8.17 2.01
CA LYS A 311 32.45 8.88 0.72
C LYS A 311 31.85 10.28 0.85
N LEU A 312 30.96 10.51 1.82
CA LEU A 312 30.33 11.80 2.10
C LEU A 312 31.35 12.88 2.53
N ARG A 313 32.55 12.48 2.97
CA ARG A 313 33.62 13.42 3.34
C ARG A 313 34.03 14.35 2.18
N GLN A 314 34.10 13.83 0.96
CA GLN A 314 34.43 14.65 -0.21
C GLN A 314 33.33 15.68 -0.54
N GLN A 315 32.10 15.35 -0.25
CA GLN A 315 30.97 16.28 -0.34
C GLN A 315 31.06 17.35 0.75
N ALA A 316 31.27 16.97 2.01
CA ALA A 316 31.37 17.89 3.15
C ALA A 316 32.48 18.92 3.01
N LEU A 317 33.60 18.56 2.36
CA LEU A 317 34.73 19.49 2.09
C LEU A 317 34.34 20.60 1.10
N LYS A 318 33.31 20.42 0.28
CA LYS A 318 32.89 21.35 -0.78
C LYS A 318 31.54 22.01 -0.49
N ASP A 319 30.81 21.53 0.49
CA ASP A 319 29.47 21.98 0.83
C ASP A 319 29.55 23.30 1.60
N ASP A 320 29.00 24.38 1.02
CA ASP A 320 29.05 25.71 1.63
C ASP A 320 28.16 25.84 2.86
N ASP A 321 27.10 25.05 2.96
CA ASP A 321 26.23 25.00 4.13
C ASP A 321 26.96 24.41 5.36
N LEU A 322 28.04 23.64 5.15
CA LEU A 322 28.90 23.08 6.19
C LEU A 322 30.26 23.81 6.34
N ALA A 323 30.44 24.99 5.74
CA ALA A 323 31.70 25.71 5.75
C ALA A 323 32.29 25.91 7.16
N ALA A 324 31.45 26.20 8.16
CA ALA A 324 31.85 26.39 9.53
C ALA A 324 32.38 25.09 10.21
N LEU A 325 32.00 23.92 9.71
CA LEU A 325 32.43 22.62 10.24
C LEU A 325 33.66 22.06 9.53
N ARG A 326 34.04 22.59 8.35
CA ARG A 326 35.24 22.11 7.59
C ARG A 326 36.51 22.03 8.38
N PRO A 327 36.88 23.01 9.27
CA PRO A 327 38.09 22.93 10.06
C PRO A 327 38.12 21.74 11.06
N ARG A 328 36.97 21.20 11.41
CA ARG A 328 36.83 20.05 12.33
C ARG A 328 36.94 18.70 11.61
N LEU A 329 36.91 18.68 10.25
CA LEU A 329 37.04 17.44 9.48
C LEU A 329 38.46 16.87 9.61
N PRO A 330 38.61 15.57 9.85
CA PRO A 330 39.92 14.93 9.89
C PRO A 330 40.66 15.12 8.56
N LYS A 331 41.99 15.34 8.62
CA LYS A 331 42.87 15.53 7.45
C LYS A 331 42.92 14.31 6.55
#